data_99889188e300bb1d2fe45a2201b151c6
#
_entry.id   99889188e300bb1d2fe45a2201b151c6
#
_cell.length_a   1.000
_cell.length_b   1.000
_cell.length_c   1.000
_cell.angle_alpha   90.00
_cell.angle_beta   90.00
_cell.angle_gamma   90.00
#
_symmetry.space_group_name_H-M   'P 1'
#
loop_
_entity.id
_entity.type
_entity.pdbx_description
1 polymer ?
#
loop_
_entity_poly.entity_id
_entity_poly.type
_entity_poly.pdbx_seq_one_letter_code
_entity_poly.pdbx_strand_id
1 'polypeptide(L)'
;MITFVVPTLGERCNEFERLLASLDKQTDKRFELIVVSQGNYDQVEQWLSAFQLRSTHIKLGEKGLSRARNAAWPALKGDIVSFSDDDCWYPPNAVERVHSAFAQEGADAYCFQIYDPIQQSPYKHYDTSPGIVRGRRVWKKSSIELFFRQTAIESLRFNEAFGLGGTYPSGEENLFLRQFLVAGHTLMYIPETIVFHEKPSQASRLQEAQLVSKGPLFKTMYNGPFGFVLLTALFAKKYRHLKHPAASYAKAVRALLDYKPKEARP
;
A
#
# COMPACT_ATOMS: atom_id res chain seq x y z
N MET A 1 -6.41 -17.11 -9.16
CA MET A 1 -5.46 -16.27 -9.95
C MET A 1 -5.20 -14.98 -9.17
N ILE A 2 -3.96 -14.43 -9.19
CA ILE A 2 -3.63 -13.16 -8.53
C ILE A 2 -3.72 -12.02 -9.55
N THR A 3 -4.34 -10.90 -9.19
CA THR A 3 -4.23 -9.61 -9.92
C THR A 3 -3.28 -8.69 -9.16
N PHE A 4 -2.16 -8.34 -9.77
CA PHE A 4 -1.27 -7.27 -9.29
C PHE A 4 -1.69 -5.94 -9.88
N VAL A 5 -2.07 -4.99 -9.05
CA VAL A 5 -2.39 -3.61 -9.44
C VAL A 5 -1.16 -2.75 -9.22
N VAL A 6 -0.62 -2.17 -10.29
CA VAL A 6 0.64 -1.40 -10.27
C VAL A 6 0.39 0.02 -10.77
N PRO A 7 0.22 0.99 -9.88
CA PRO A 7 0.27 2.41 -10.24
C PRO A 7 1.68 2.83 -10.63
N THR A 8 1.82 3.67 -11.67
CA THR A 8 3.10 4.24 -12.07
C THR A 8 2.94 5.64 -12.66
N LEU A 9 3.95 6.48 -12.53
CA LEU A 9 4.07 7.73 -13.26
C LEU A 9 4.83 7.57 -14.59
N GLY A 10 5.40 6.37 -14.84
CA GLY A 10 6.24 6.09 -15.99
C GLY A 10 7.59 6.82 -15.96
N GLU A 11 8.12 7.08 -14.76
CA GLU A 11 9.37 7.83 -14.55
C GLU A 11 10.53 6.94 -14.11
N ARG A 12 10.27 5.69 -13.67
CA ARG A 12 11.22 4.75 -13.06
C ARG A 12 11.45 3.54 -13.96
N CYS A 13 12.16 3.73 -15.07
CA CYS A 13 12.38 2.66 -16.05
C CYS A 13 13.01 1.40 -15.43
N ASN A 14 14.16 1.57 -14.79
CA ASN A 14 14.94 0.43 -14.25
C ASN A 14 14.18 -0.35 -13.18
N GLU A 15 13.49 0.35 -12.28
CA GLU A 15 12.69 -0.25 -11.20
C GLU A 15 11.48 -0.98 -11.78
N PHE A 16 10.80 -0.37 -12.73
CA PHE A 16 9.64 -0.97 -13.36
C PHE A 16 10.01 -2.20 -14.20
N GLU A 17 11.10 -2.14 -14.99
CA GLU A 17 11.62 -3.30 -15.70
C GLU A 17 12.07 -4.42 -14.75
N ARG A 18 12.68 -4.08 -13.60
CA ARG A 18 13.03 -5.05 -12.55
C ARG A 18 11.77 -5.74 -12.00
N LEU A 19 10.70 -5.00 -11.76
CA LEU A 19 9.40 -5.56 -11.37
C LEU A 19 8.88 -6.53 -12.42
N LEU A 20 8.79 -6.11 -13.69
CA LEU A 20 8.29 -6.94 -14.79
C LEU A 20 9.13 -8.20 -14.97
N ALA A 21 10.46 -8.08 -14.96
CA ALA A 21 11.38 -9.22 -15.05
C ALA A 21 11.22 -10.21 -13.89
N SER A 22 10.91 -9.71 -12.67
CA SER A 22 10.67 -10.56 -11.51
C SER A 22 9.35 -11.32 -11.61
N LEU A 23 8.32 -10.71 -12.18
CA LEU A 23 7.05 -11.36 -12.48
C LEU A 23 7.17 -12.35 -13.64
N ASP A 24 7.94 -12.02 -14.67
CA ASP A 24 8.21 -12.93 -15.77
C ASP A 24 8.95 -14.20 -15.33
N LYS A 25 9.74 -14.14 -14.26
CA LYS A 25 10.46 -15.28 -13.66
C LYS A 25 9.67 -16.09 -12.64
N GLN A 26 8.38 -15.77 -12.38
CA GLN A 26 7.59 -16.54 -11.43
C GLN A 26 7.41 -18.00 -11.86
N THR A 27 7.56 -18.93 -10.93
CA THR A 27 7.34 -20.38 -11.14
C THR A 27 5.87 -20.69 -11.40
N ASP A 28 4.97 -19.99 -10.75
CA ASP A 28 3.51 -20.06 -10.95
C ASP A 28 3.04 -18.87 -11.79
N LYS A 29 2.46 -19.13 -12.95
CA LYS A 29 1.97 -18.10 -13.89
C LYS A 29 0.49 -17.74 -13.70
N ARG A 30 -0.16 -18.20 -12.63
CA ARG A 30 -1.57 -17.88 -12.34
C ARG A 30 -1.73 -16.47 -11.77
N PHE A 31 -1.29 -15.48 -12.52
CA PHE A 31 -1.49 -14.07 -12.20
C PHE A 31 -1.74 -13.25 -13.47
N GLU A 32 -2.21 -12.03 -13.27
CA GLU A 32 -2.29 -10.97 -14.26
C GLU A 32 -1.80 -9.65 -13.65
N LEU A 33 -1.48 -8.71 -14.52
CA LEU A 33 -0.99 -7.40 -14.17
C LEU A 33 -1.96 -6.33 -14.67
N ILE A 34 -2.37 -5.41 -13.80
CA ILE A 34 -3.07 -4.20 -14.18
C ILE A 34 -2.14 -3.01 -13.88
N VAL A 35 -1.61 -2.41 -14.93
CA VAL A 35 -0.77 -1.22 -14.81
C VAL A 35 -1.62 0.02 -15.01
N VAL A 36 -1.62 0.92 -14.04
CA VAL A 36 -2.33 2.20 -14.12
C VAL A 36 -1.31 3.32 -14.21
N SER A 37 -1.08 3.84 -15.42
CA SER A 37 -0.14 4.93 -15.63
C SER A 37 -0.82 6.29 -15.54
N GLN A 38 -0.13 7.24 -14.91
CA GLN A 38 -0.58 8.61 -14.67
C GLN A 38 0.34 9.63 -15.34
N GLY A 39 0.75 9.33 -16.56
CA GLY A 39 1.72 10.06 -17.41
C GLY A 39 2.60 9.06 -18.15
N ASN A 40 3.40 9.57 -19.09
CA ASN A 40 4.38 8.80 -19.87
C ASN A 40 3.79 7.49 -20.47
N TYR A 41 2.55 7.55 -20.97
CA TYR A 41 1.77 6.38 -21.36
C TYR A 41 2.47 5.51 -22.40
N ASP A 42 3.04 6.11 -23.42
CA ASP A 42 3.69 5.40 -24.52
C ASP A 42 4.97 4.71 -24.04
N GLN A 43 5.69 5.34 -23.12
CA GLN A 43 6.88 4.75 -22.49
C GLN A 43 6.51 3.51 -21.66
N VAL A 44 5.44 3.61 -20.86
CA VAL A 44 4.94 2.47 -20.05
C VAL A 44 4.47 1.34 -20.97
N GLU A 45 3.80 1.66 -22.06
CA GLU A 45 3.35 0.69 -23.06
C GLU A 45 4.53 -0.02 -23.75
N GLN A 46 5.59 0.72 -24.07
CA GLN A 46 6.83 0.17 -24.60
C GLN A 46 7.49 -0.81 -23.62
N TRP A 47 7.60 -0.44 -22.33
CA TRP A 47 8.16 -1.32 -21.32
C TRP A 47 7.35 -2.59 -21.14
N LEU A 48 6.01 -2.49 -21.12
CA LEU A 48 5.13 -3.66 -21.01
C LEU A 48 5.28 -4.60 -22.22
N SER A 49 5.44 -4.06 -23.41
CA SER A 49 5.57 -4.85 -24.65
C SER A 49 6.86 -5.69 -24.72
N ALA A 50 7.87 -5.33 -23.92
CA ALA A 50 9.13 -6.09 -23.84
C ALA A 50 9.00 -7.42 -23.07
N PHE A 51 7.86 -7.66 -22.38
CA PHE A 51 7.64 -8.87 -21.57
C PHE A 51 6.37 -9.60 -22.02
N GLN A 52 6.39 -10.93 -21.98
CA GLN A 52 5.23 -11.77 -22.29
C GLN A 52 4.33 -11.98 -21.06
N LEU A 53 3.90 -10.88 -20.44
CA LEU A 53 3.02 -10.88 -19.27
C LEU A 53 1.57 -10.62 -19.67
N ARG A 54 0.64 -11.35 -19.05
CA ARG A 54 -0.78 -11.04 -19.18
C ARG A 54 -1.06 -9.70 -18.47
N SER A 55 -1.09 -8.61 -19.22
CA SER A 55 -1.24 -7.27 -18.69
C SER A 55 -2.42 -6.51 -19.28
N THR A 56 -2.98 -5.62 -18.47
CA THR A 56 -3.95 -4.60 -18.88
C THR A 56 -3.37 -3.24 -18.54
N HIS A 57 -3.26 -2.34 -19.52
CA HIS A 57 -2.76 -0.98 -19.30
C HIS A 57 -3.93 0.01 -19.26
N ILE A 58 -4.07 0.73 -18.13
CA ILE A 58 -5.06 1.79 -17.92
C ILE A 58 -4.34 3.12 -17.91
N LYS A 59 -4.70 4.02 -18.82
CA LYS A 59 -4.16 5.38 -18.94
C LYS A 59 -5.06 6.35 -18.16
N LEU A 60 -4.56 6.91 -17.07
CA LEU A 60 -5.32 7.80 -16.18
C LEU A 60 -4.76 9.22 -16.24
N GLY A 61 -5.60 10.21 -16.62
CA GLY A 61 -5.16 11.61 -16.82
C GLY A 61 -4.84 12.37 -15.51
N GLU A 62 -5.31 11.88 -14.36
CA GLU A 62 -5.15 12.56 -13.07
C GLU A 62 -4.18 11.83 -12.16
N LYS A 63 -3.30 12.58 -11.48
CA LYS A 63 -2.34 12.02 -10.52
C LYS A 63 -3.02 11.69 -9.18
N GLY A 64 -2.52 10.66 -8.51
CA GLY A 64 -2.93 10.22 -7.18
C GLY A 64 -2.87 8.70 -7.01
N LEU A 65 -2.05 8.22 -6.07
CA LEU A 65 -1.85 6.78 -5.84
C LEU A 65 -3.16 6.04 -5.56
N SER A 66 -3.98 6.57 -4.64
CA SER A 66 -5.29 5.98 -4.31
C SER A 66 -6.25 5.98 -5.49
N ARG A 67 -6.23 7.05 -6.30
CA ARG A 67 -7.04 7.16 -7.52
C ARG A 67 -6.62 6.12 -8.56
N ALA A 68 -5.31 5.95 -8.78
CA ALA A 68 -4.81 4.93 -9.69
C ALA A 68 -5.19 3.52 -9.24
N ARG A 69 -5.06 3.22 -7.95
CA ARG A 69 -5.52 1.94 -7.40
C ARG A 69 -7.02 1.74 -7.60
N ASN A 70 -7.85 2.75 -7.35
CA ASN A 70 -9.30 2.69 -7.56
C ASN A 70 -9.69 2.48 -9.01
N ALA A 71 -8.95 3.06 -9.97
CA ALA A 71 -9.22 2.91 -11.40
C ALA A 71 -9.07 1.45 -11.89
N ALA A 72 -8.34 0.61 -11.16
CA ALA A 72 -8.15 -0.79 -11.51
C ALA A 72 -9.37 -1.68 -11.19
N TRP A 73 -10.30 -1.26 -10.30
CA TRP A 73 -11.42 -2.10 -9.83
C TRP A 73 -12.25 -2.75 -10.92
N PRO A 74 -12.66 -2.04 -12.00
CA PRO A 74 -13.47 -2.64 -13.07
C PRO A 74 -12.74 -3.72 -13.88
N ALA A 75 -11.41 -3.74 -13.81
CA ALA A 75 -10.56 -4.65 -14.58
C ALA A 75 -10.06 -5.86 -13.75
N LEU A 76 -10.34 -5.90 -12.44
CA LEU A 76 -9.94 -7.02 -11.57
C LEU A 76 -10.60 -8.33 -12.02
N LYS A 77 -9.79 -9.35 -12.32
CA LYS A 77 -10.27 -10.68 -12.74
C LYS A 77 -9.77 -11.81 -11.84
N GLY A 78 -8.75 -11.54 -11.04
CA GLY A 78 -8.18 -12.52 -10.12
C GLY A 78 -9.01 -12.67 -8.84
N ASP A 79 -9.00 -13.85 -8.26
CA ASP A 79 -9.65 -14.16 -6.98
C ASP A 79 -8.89 -13.52 -5.80
N ILE A 80 -7.62 -13.18 -6.04
CA ILE A 80 -6.70 -12.55 -5.10
C ILE A 80 -6.19 -11.25 -5.72
N VAL A 81 -6.15 -10.17 -4.94
CA VAL A 81 -5.71 -8.85 -5.38
C VAL A 81 -4.56 -8.37 -4.49
N SER A 82 -3.51 -7.84 -5.11
CA SER A 82 -2.42 -7.15 -4.43
C SER A 82 -2.18 -5.77 -5.05
N PHE A 83 -1.89 -4.79 -4.21
CA PHE A 83 -1.54 -3.43 -4.62
C PHE A 83 -0.03 -3.27 -4.51
N SER A 84 0.64 -3.45 -5.63
CA SER A 84 2.08 -3.35 -5.78
C SER A 84 2.52 -1.90 -6.01
N ASP A 85 3.79 -1.61 -5.80
CA ASP A 85 4.41 -0.36 -6.22
C ASP A 85 5.33 -0.64 -7.42
N ASP A 86 5.62 0.37 -8.25
CA ASP A 86 6.40 0.22 -9.48
C ASP A 86 7.92 0.02 -9.24
N ASP A 87 8.37 0.11 -7.99
CA ASP A 87 9.76 -0.04 -7.56
C ASP A 87 10.01 -1.26 -6.65
N CYS A 88 9.01 -2.10 -6.41
CA CYS A 88 9.19 -3.38 -5.74
C CYS A 88 9.43 -4.53 -6.75
N TRP A 89 9.88 -5.69 -6.26
CA TRP A 89 10.01 -6.90 -7.07
C TRP A 89 9.81 -8.15 -6.21
N TYR A 90 9.74 -9.33 -6.82
CA TYR A 90 9.27 -10.55 -6.18
C TYR A 90 10.30 -11.69 -6.28
N PRO A 91 10.47 -12.53 -5.25
CA PRO A 91 11.19 -13.79 -5.39
C PRO A 91 10.49 -14.73 -6.38
N PRO A 92 11.21 -15.66 -7.04
CA PRO A 92 10.66 -16.48 -8.13
C PRO A 92 9.44 -17.34 -7.77
N ASN A 93 9.24 -17.65 -6.51
CA ASN A 93 8.14 -18.48 -5.99
C ASN A 93 7.09 -17.69 -5.20
N ALA A 94 7.04 -16.35 -5.34
CA ALA A 94 6.11 -15.51 -4.59
C ALA A 94 4.64 -15.84 -4.89
N VAL A 95 4.29 -15.98 -6.18
CA VAL A 95 2.93 -16.32 -6.62
C VAL A 95 2.48 -17.67 -6.06
N GLU A 96 3.33 -18.68 -6.13
CA GLU A 96 3.07 -20.02 -5.59
C GLU A 96 2.82 -20.00 -4.08
N ARG A 97 3.65 -19.27 -3.32
CA ARG A 97 3.49 -19.13 -1.85
C ARG A 97 2.21 -18.41 -1.47
N VAL A 98 1.84 -17.36 -2.20
CA VAL A 98 0.57 -16.66 -1.98
C VAL A 98 -0.60 -17.60 -2.25
N HIS A 99 -0.61 -18.34 -3.36
CA HIS A 99 -1.65 -19.33 -3.62
C HIS A 99 -1.74 -20.42 -2.55
N SER A 100 -0.60 -20.90 -2.05
CA SER A 100 -0.55 -21.87 -0.95
C SER A 100 -1.16 -21.35 0.34
N ALA A 101 -0.91 -20.06 0.66
CA ALA A 101 -1.52 -19.42 1.84
C ALA A 101 -3.06 -19.33 1.69
N PHE A 102 -3.55 -18.93 0.53
CA PHE A 102 -5.00 -18.81 0.30
C PHE A 102 -5.73 -20.16 0.19
N ALA A 103 -5.02 -21.23 -0.15
CA ALA A 103 -5.57 -22.58 -0.15
C ALA A 103 -5.87 -23.13 1.25
N GLN A 104 -5.30 -22.56 2.30
CA GLN A 104 -5.53 -22.96 3.69
C GLN A 104 -6.84 -22.42 4.31
N GLU A 105 -7.64 -21.66 3.56
CA GLU A 105 -8.98 -21.14 3.92
C GLU A 105 -9.09 -20.46 5.30
N GLY A 106 -7.99 -19.90 5.82
CA GLY A 106 -7.94 -19.36 7.19
C GLY A 106 -8.29 -17.87 7.32
N ALA A 107 -8.27 -17.08 6.20
CA ALA A 107 -8.45 -15.64 6.25
C ALA A 107 -8.91 -15.04 4.92
N ASP A 108 -9.46 -13.81 4.98
CA ASP A 108 -9.89 -13.03 3.81
C ASP A 108 -8.72 -12.28 3.18
N ALA A 109 -7.66 -12.06 3.94
CA ALA A 109 -6.41 -11.48 3.45
C ALA A 109 -5.19 -12.05 4.18
N TYR A 110 -4.06 -12.03 3.49
CA TYR A 110 -2.77 -12.40 4.03
C TYR A 110 -1.77 -11.25 3.87
N CYS A 111 -0.91 -11.08 4.86
CA CYS A 111 0.25 -10.21 4.77
C CYS A 111 1.53 -10.97 5.08
N PHE A 112 2.58 -10.60 4.38
CA PHE A 112 3.86 -11.28 4.38
C PHE A 112 4.99 -10.34 4.82
N GLN A 113 6.24 -10.68 4.53
CA GLN A 113 7.40 -9.86 4.80
C GLN A 113 7.93 -9.20 3.52
N ILE A 114 8.43 -7.98 3.69
CA ILE A 114 9.25 -7.28 2.71
C ILE A 114 10.70 -7.40 3.17
N TYR A 115 11.60 -7.67 2.26
CA TYR A 115 13.04 -7.73 2.51
C TYR A 115 13.76 -6.72 1.61
N ASP A 116 14.80 -6.11 2.13
CA ASP A 116 15.68 -5.23 1.36
C ASP A 116 16.97 -6.00 1.01
N PRO A 117 17.13 -6.46 -0.25
CA PRO A 117 18.32 -7.19 -0.65
C PRO A 117 19.57 -6.32 -0.77
N ILE A 118 19.41 -5.00 -0.94
CA ILE A 118 20.54 -4.06 -1.04
C ILE A 118 21.20 -3.91 0.34
N GLN A 119 20.37 -3.68 1.38
CA GLN A 119 20.84 -3.59 2.77
C GLN A 119 20.93 -4.94 3.46
N GLN A 120 20.57 -6.04 2.79
CA GLN A 120 20.54 -7.42 3.31
C GLN A 120 19.81 -7.51 4.67
N SER A 121 18.64 -6.88 4.77
CA SER A 121 17.91 -6.81 6.04
C SER A 121 16.39 -6.79 5.84
N PRO A 122 15.60 -7.30 6.82
CA PRO A 122 14.15 -7.15 6.79
C PRO A 122 13.76 -5.68 6.68
N TYR A 123 12.79 -5.35 5.86
CA TYR A 123 12.34 -3.95 5.60
C TYR A 123 11.90 -3.22 6.88
N LYS A 124 11.32 -3.96 7.82
CA LYS A 124 10.89 -3.49 9.15
C LYS A 124 11.02 -4.63 10.16
N HIS A 125 10.75 -4.36 11.43
CA HIS A 125 10.67 -5.42 12.42
C HIS A 125 9.40 -6.24 12.21
N TYR A 126 9.53 -7.53 12.02
CA TYR A 126 8.46 -8.50 11.84
C TYR A 126 8.36 -9.45 13.01
N ASP A 127 7.14 -9.97 13.26
CA ASP A 127 6.93 -11.08 14.18
C ASP A 127 7.54 -12.37 13.58
N THR A 128 7.97 -13.29 14.43
CA THR A 128 8.58 -14.56 13.99
C THR A 128 7.56 -15.67 13.76
N SER A 129 6.35 -15.51 14.28
CA SER A 129 5.29 -16.51 14.20
C SER A 129 4.09 -15.98 13.41
N PRO A 130 3.36 -16.85 12.68
CA PRO A 130 2.13 -16.47 12.00
C PRO A 130 1.04 -16.10 13.00
N GLY A 131 0.05 -15.33 12.57
CA GLY A 131 -1.08 -15.00 13.42
C GLY A 131 -1.97 -13.89 12.88
N ILE A 132 -3.16 -13.75 13.48
CA ILE A 132 -4.14 -12.75 13.10
C ILE A 132 -3.60 -11.35 13.41
N VAL A 133 -3.70 -10.45 12.43
CA VAL A 133 -3.30 -9.05 12.57
C VAL A 133 -4.43 -8.23 13.17
N ARG A 134 -4.20 -7.70 14.38
CA ARG A 134 -5.18 -6.88 15.11
C ARG A 134 -4.52 -5.67 15.77
N GLY A 135 -5.34 -4.67 16.09
CA GLY A 135 -4.91 -3.50 16.87
C GLY A 135 -3.75 -2.74 16.23
N ARG A 136 -2.70 -2.46 17.01
CA ARG A 136 -1.55 -1.65 16.57
C ARG A 136 -0.71 -2.28 15.46
N ARG A 137 -0.84 -3.58 15.21
CA ARG A 137 -0.09 -4.28 14.14
C ARG A 137 -0.53 -3.82 12.76
N VAL A 138 -1.79 -3.41 12.60
CA VAL A 138 -2.35 -2.87 11.34
C VAL A 138 -1.58 -1.63 10.86
N TRP A 139 -1.15 -0.75 11.77
CA TRP A 139 -0.42 0.47 11.46
C TRP A 139 0.97 0.26 10.83
N LYS A 140 1.49 -0.93 10.95
CA LYS A 140 2.81 -1.29 10.44
C LYS A 140 2.77 -1.95 9.07
N LYS A 141 1.59 -2.13 8.49
CA LYS A 141 1.44 -2.79 7.20
C LYS A 141 1.64 -1.80 6.06
N SER A 142 2.24 -2.30 4.98
CA SER A 142 2.43 -1.59 3.71
C SER A 142 1.60 -2.27 2.64
N SER A 143 1.14 -1.54 1.63
CA SER A 143 0.29 -2.09 0.56
C SER A 143 0.92 -3.30 -0.13
N ILE A 144 2.22 -3.23 -0.44
CA ILE A 144 2.94 -4.24 -1.22
C ILE A 144 3.09 -5.60 -0.54
N GLU A 145 2.89 -5.69 0.78
CA GLU A 145 2.94 -6.98 1.52
C GLU A 145 1.56 -7.62 1.71
N LEU A 146 0.49 -6.99 1.16
CA LEU A 146 -0.90 -7.36 1.39
C LEU A 146 -1.52 -8.01 0.17
N PHE A 147 -2.20 -9.14 0.39
CA PHE A 147 -2.97 -9.88 -0.61
C PHE A 147 -4.36 -10.11 -0.05
N PHE A 148 -5.40 -9.80 -0.83
CA PHE A 148 -6.80 -9.83 -0.42
C PHE A 148 -7.60 -10.80 -1.29
N ARG A 149 -8.57 -11.51 -0.73
CA ARG A 149 -9.63 -12.10 -1.54
C ARG A 149 -10.40 -10.98 -2.23
N GLN A 150 -10.59 -11.08 -3.53
CA GLN A 150 -11.28 -10.06 -4.33
C GLN A 150 -12.68 -9.78 -3.78
N THR A 151 -13.43 -10.81 -3.40
CA THR A 151 -14.77 -10.70 -2.81
C THR A 151 -14.81 -9.92 -1.49
N ALA A 152 -13.73 -9.97 -0.70
CA ALA A 152 -13.64 -9.25 0.58
C ALA A 152 -13.35 -7.74 0.42
N ILE A 153 -12.92 -7.31 -0.78
CA ILE A 153 -12.63 -5.90 -1.06
C ILE A 153 -13.54 -5.30 -2.14
N GLU A 154 -14.52 -6.02 -2.64
CA GLU A 154 -15.36 -5.62 -3.76
C GLU A 154 -16.03 -4.25 -3.54
N SER A 155 -16.58 -4.02 -2.34
CA SER A 155 -17.23 -2.77 -1.93
C SER A 155 -16.27 -1.71 -1.41
N LEU A 156 -15.00 -2.05 -1.18
CA LEU A 156 -14.02 -1.14 -0.59
C LEU A 156 -13.33 -0.28 -1.66
N ARG A 157 -12.92 0.94 -1.26
CA ARG A 157 -12.13 1.84 -2.11
C ARG A 157 -11.11 2.58 -1.27
N PHE A 158 -9.98 2.90 -1.89
CA PHE A 158 -9.02 3.82 -1.28
C PHE A 158 -9.62 5.22 -1.17
N ASN A 159 -9.34 5.91 -0.07
CA ASN A 159 -9.72 7.31 0.08
C ASN A 159 -8.75 8.20 -0.71
N GLU A 160 -9.19 8.79 -1.81
CA GLU A 160 -8.37 9.56 -2.75
C GLU A 160 -7.79 10.86 -2.18
N ALA A 161 -8.26 11.32 -1.02
CA ALA A 161 -7.62 12.41 -0.31
C ALA A 161 -6.26 12.00 0.29
N PHE A 162 -6.00 10.69 0.45
CA PHE A 162 -4.78 10.14 1.04
C PHE A 162 -3.94 9.38 0.00
N GLY A 163 -2.64 9.29 0.26
CA GLY A 163 -1.66 8.68 -0.64
C GLY A 163 -0.89 9.71 -1.46
N LEU A 164 0.20 9.30 -2.07
CA LEU A 164 1.04 10.16 -2.91
C LEU A 164 0.21 10.80 -4.02
N GLY A 165 0.38 12.10 -4.23
CA GLY A 165 -0.42 12.89 -5.17
C GLY A 165 -1.82 13.28 -4.67
N GLY A 166 -2.23 12.82 -3.50
CA GLY A 166 -3.44 13.28 -2.80
C GLY A 166 -3.18 14.49 -1.90
N THR A 167 -4.24 15.05 -1.30
CA THR A 167 -4.14 16.16 -0.34
C THR A 167 -3.27 15.78 0.87
N TYR A 168 -3.33 14.54 1.30
CA TYR A 168 -2.57 13.98 2.42
C TYR A 168 -1.68 12.83 1.91
N PRO A 169 -0.38 13.05 1.73
CA PRO A 169 0.49 12.13 0.99
C PRO A 169 0.87 10.83 1.73
N SER A 170 0.07 10.37 2.69
CA SER A 170 0.27 9.10 3.37
C SER A 170 -0.95 8.61 4.14
N GLY A 171 -1.05 7.30 4.36
CA GLY A 171 -2.03 6.65 5.24
C GLY A 171 -3.21 6.00 4.52
N GLU A 172 -3.18 5.97 3.19
CA GLU A 172 -4.20 5.36 2.36
C GLU A 172 -4.38 3.87 2.66
N GLU A 173 -3.27 3.14 2.81
CA GLU A 173 -3.30 1.71 3.16
C GLU A 173 -3.85 1.46 4.56
N ASN A 174 -3.57 2.34 5.51
CA ASN A 174 -4.10 2.21 6.87
C ASN A 174 -5.62 2.41 6.89
N LEU A 175 -6.13 3.37 6.11
CA LEU A 175 -7.58 3.60 5.98
C LEU A 175 -8.26 2.43 5.27
N PHE A 176 -7.65 1.92 4.21
CA PHE A 176 -8.17 0.77 3.48
C PHE A 176 -8.24 -0.48 4.38
N LEU A 177 -7.15 -0.79 5.09
CA LEU A 177 -7.13 -1.89 6.05
C LEU A 177 -8.15 -1.71 7.19
N ARG A 178 -8.35 -0.46 7.66
CA ARG A 178 -9.39 -0.21 8.66
C ARG A 178 -10.78 -0.53 8.12
N GLN A 179 -11.12 -0.09 6.90
CA GLN A 179 -12.40 -0.41 6.27
C GLN A 179 -12.57 -1.93 6.16
N PHE A 180 -11.54 -2.64 5.69
CA PHE A 180 -11.50 -4.09 5.58
C PHE A 180 -11.80 -4.80 6.92
N LEU A 181 -11.14 -4.39 7.99
CA LEU A 181 -11.32 -5.00 9.32
C LEU A 181 -12.67 -4.63 9.97
N VAL A 182 -13.17 -3.41 9.73
CA VAL A 182 -14.49 -2.97 10.23
C VAL A 182 -15.63 -3.70 9.50
N ALA A 183 -15.43 -4.06 8.23
CA ALA A 183 -16.36 -4.93 7.49
C ALA A 183 -16.40 -6.38 8.02
N GLY A 184 -15.60 -6.72 9.04
CA GLY A 184 -15.58 -8.04 9.68
C GLY A 184 -14.59 -9.02 9.08
N HIS A 185 -13.81 -8.61 8.09
CA HIS A 185 -12.84 -9.47 7.43
C HIS A 185 -11.59 -9.72 8.27
N THR A 186 -10.94 -10.85 8.01
CA THR A 186 -9.75 -11.31 8.74
C THR A 186 -8.47 -11.12 7.93
N LEU A 187 -7.42 -10.62 8.60
CA LEU A 187 -6.07 -10.50 8.04
C LEU A 187 -5.11 -11.41 8.82
N MET A 188 -4.49 -12.36 8.12
CA MET A 188 -3.48 -13.27 8.67
C MET A 188 -2.07 -12.82 8.25
N TYR A 189 -1.14 -12.85 9.18
CA TYR A 189 0.28 -12.65 8.92
C TYR A 189 1.01 -13.99 8.80
N ILE A 190 1.85 -14.11 7.78
CA ILE A 190 2.75 -15.24 7.55
C ILE A 190 4.18 -14.72 7.51
N PRO A 191 5.13 -15.31 8.30
CA PRO A 191 6.51 -14.86 8.40
C PRO A 191 7.37 -15.33 7.23
N GLU A 192 6.93 -15.03 6.00
CA GLU A 192 7.62 -15.36 4.75
C GLU A 192 7.90 -14.10 3.94
N THR A 193 9.08 -14.03 3.32
CA THR A 193 9.44 -12.96 2.40
C THR A 193 8.81 -13.22 1.03
N ILE A 194 7.89 -12.33 0.64
CA ILE A 194 7.20 -12.38 -0.66
C ILE A 194 7.56 -11.19 -1.55
N VAL A 195 8.06 -10.12 -0.96
CA VAL A 195 8.35 -8.87 -1.70
C VAL A 195 9.74 -8.39 -1.35
N PHE A 196 10.46 -7.91 -2.35
CA PHE A 196 11.68 -7.14 -2.21
C PHE A 196 11.42 -5.66 -2.45
N HIS A 197 11.97 -4.80 -1.62
CA HIS A 197 11.89 -3.35 -1.75
C HIS A 197 13.04 -2.67 -0.98
N GLU A 198 13.63 -1.65 -1.56
CA GLU A 198 14.66 -0.85 -0.89
C GLU A 198 14.07 -0.02 0.25
N LYS A 199 14.74 0.01 1.40
CA LYS A 199 14.26 0.81 2.54
C LYS A 199 14.38 2.29 2.25
N PRO A 200 13.30 3.07 2.41
CA PRO A 200 13.38 4.52 2.32
C PRO A 200 14.24 5.09 3.45
N SER A 201 14.94 6.18 3.18
CA SER A 201 15.72 6.87 4.19
C SER A 201 14.84 7.38 5.34
N GLN A 202 15.42 7.53 6.55
CA GLN A 202 14.69 8.13 7.69
C GLN A 202 14.22 9.56 7.39
N ALA A 203 14.99 10.32 6.62
CA ALA A 203 14.67 11.69 6.25
C ALA A 203 13.37 11.77 5.43
N SER A 204 13.12 10.83 4.52
CA SER A 204 11.90 10.79 3.71
C SER A 204 10.64 10.55 4.54
N ARG A 205 10.75 9.80 5.64
CA ARG A 205 9.62 9.47 6.54
C ARG A 205 9.22 10.60 7.50
N LEU A 206 10.07 11.63 7.67
CA LEU A 206 9.85 12.76 8.58
C LEU A 206 9.55 14.06 7.84
N GLN A 207 9.19 14.00 6.56
CA GLN A 207 8.76 15.17 5.80
C GLN A 207 7.50 15.79 6.43
N GLU A 208 7.46 17.13 6.47
CA GLU A 208 6.36 17.88 7.10
C GLU A 208 4.98 17.45 6.58
N ALA A 209 4.84 17.29 5.26
CA ALA A 209 3.58 16.88 4.64
C ALA A 209 3.08 15.52 5.15
N GLN A 210 4.00 14.56 5.38
CA GLN A 210 3.67 13.25 5.96
C GLN A 210 3.19 13.35 7.41
N LEU A 211 3.80 14.24 8.19
CA LEU A 211 3.41 14.48 9.59
C LEU A 211 2.06 15.19 9.67
N VAL A 212 1.81 16.18 8.82
CA VAL A 212 0.53 16.89 8.73
C VAL A 212 -0.60 15.93 8.38
N SER A 213 -0.35 14.97 7.47
CA SER A 213 -1.33 13.92 7.10
C SER A 213 -1.81 13.09 8.29
N LYS A 214 -1.02 12.99 9.38
CA LYS A 214 -1.40 12.17 10.54
C LYS A 214 -2.59 12.75 11.31
N GLY A 215 -2.83 14.07 11.27
CA GLY A 215 -4.03 14.69 11.86
C GLY A 215 -5.32 14.14 11.25
N PRO A 216 -5.59 14.37 9.95
CA PRO A 216 -6.72 13.81 9.22
C PRO A 216 -6.81 12.27 9.28
N LEU A 217 -5.66 11.58 9.18
CA LEU A 217 -5.61 10.14 9.28
C LEU A 217 -6.16 9.63 10.61
N PHE A 218 -5.68 10.16 11.74
CA PHE A 218 -6.12 9.74 13.05
C PHE A 218 -7.58 10.08 13.32
N LYS A 219 -8.05 11.26 12.83
CA LYS A 219 -9.47 11.64 12.89
C LYS A 219 -10.35 10.63 12.15
N THR A 220 -9.94 10.19 10.96
CA THR A 220 -10.69 9.22 10.16
C THR A 220 -10.65 7.82 10.77
N MET A 221 -9.49 7.42 11.31
CA MET A 221 -9.34 6.07 11.87
C MET A 221 -10.07 5.88 13.20
N TYR A 222 -10.24 6.94 13.97
CA TYR A 222 -10.86 6.82 15.32
C TYR A 222 -12.02 7.80 15.49
N ASN A 223 -11.71 9.02 15.91
CA ASN A 223 -12.61 10.17 15.99
C ASN A 223 -11.77 11.44 16.26
N GLY A 224 -12.39 12.61 16.27
CA GLY A 224 -11.67 13.87 16.48
C GLY A 224 -10.90 13.95 17.79
N PRO A 225 -11.54 13.75 18.97
CA PRO A 225 -10.87 13.83 20.27
C PRO A 225 -9.72 12.83 20.43
N PHE A 226 -9.96 11.56 20.13
CA PHE A 226 -8.91 10.51 20.25
C PHE A 226 -7.80 10.69 19.21
N GLY A 227 -8.16 11.11 18.00
CA GLY A 227 -7.19 11.46 16.96
C GLY A 227 -6.26 12.59 17.38
N PHE A 228 -6.78 13.61 18.09
CA PHE A 228 -5.99 14.71 18.66
C PHE A 228 -4.99 14.21 19.72
N VAL A 229 -5.42 13.33 20.62
CA VAL A 229 -4.54 12.72 21.64
C VAL A 229 -3.40 11.91 20.97
N LEU A 230 -3.72 11.10 19.97
CA LEU A 230 -2.71 10.33 19.24
C LEU A 230 -1.73 11.22 18.48
N LEU A 231 -2.22 12.30 17.87
CA LEU A 231 -1.39 13.27 17.16
C LEU A 231 -0.40 13.93 18.12
N THR A 232 -0.88 14.39 19.28
CA THR A 232 -0.05 15.01 20.32
C THR A 232 1.01 14.06 20.82
N ALA A 233 0.65 12.81 21.12
CA ALA A 233 1.59 11.76 21.54
C ALA A 233 2.66 11.47 20.47
N LEU A 234 2.27 11.45 19.19
CA LEU A 234 3.20 11.27 18.08
C LEU A 234 4.23 12.42 18.02
N PHE A 235 3.76 13.66 18.07
CA PHE A 235 4.65 14.82 18.02
C PHE A 235 5.56 14.92 19.26
N ALA A 236 5.06 14.62 20.45
CA ALA A 236 5.87 14.53 21.67
C ALA A 236 7.00 13.50 21.51
N LYS A 237 6.69 12.29 21.01
CA LYS A 237 7.67 11.25 20.76
C LYS A 237 8.71 11.63 19.71
N LYS A 238 8.33 12.39 18.67
CA LYS A 238 9.19 12.76 17.55
C LYS A 238 9.83 14.13 17.69
N TYR A 239 9.55 14.88 18.76
CA TYR A 239 9.93 16.27 18.95
C TYR A 239 11.40 16.56 18.61
N ARG A 240 12.32 15.75 19.15
CA ARG A 240 13.77 15.92 18.95
C ARG A 240 14.28 15.63 17.54
N HIS A 241 13.46 14.99 16.70
CA HIS A 241 13.82 14.62 15.33
C HIS A 241 13.24 15.57 14.27
N LEU A 242 12.48 16.58 14.69
CA LEU A 242 11.80 17.52 13.81
C LEU A 242 12.54 18.87 13.77
N LYS A 243 12.66 19.45 12.57
CA LYS A 243 13.29 20.77 12.41
C LYS A 243 12.48 21.88 13.06
N HIS A 244 11.14 21.87 12.89
CA HIS A 244 10.20 22.88 13.39
C HIS A 244 9.00 22.23 14.07
N PRO A 245 9.17 21.57 15.24
CA PRO A 245 8.14 20.71 15.82
C PRO A 245 6.86 21.46 16.17
N ALA A 246 6.93 22.67 16.72
CA ALA A 246 5.75 23.45 17.10
C ALA A 246 4.93 23.91 15.87
N ALA A 247 5.61 24.40 14.83
CA ALA A 247 4.95 24.83 13.59
C ALA A 247 4.31 23.66 12.85
N SER A 248 5.02 22.53 12.72
CA SER A 248 4.49 21.32 12.10
C SER A 248 3.32 20.73 12.90
N TYR A 249 3.38 20.77 14.23
CA TYR A 249 2.27 20.36 15.09
C TYR A 249 1.04 21.23 14.88
N ALA A 250 1.19 22.56 14.89
CA ALA A 250 0.08 23.48 14.64
C ALA A 250 -0.58 23.23 13.27
N LYS A 251 0.21 23.02 12.21
CA LYS A 251 -0.30 22.65 10.88
C LYS A 251 -1.08 21.32 10.91
N ALA A 252 -0.55 20.31 11.61
CA ALA A 252 -1.19 19.01 11.71
C ALA A 252 -2.51 19.06 12.52
N VAL A 253 -2.56 19.85 13.59
CA VAL A 253 -3.79 20.10 14.36
C VAL A 253 -4.82 20.83 13.50
N ARG A 254 -4.41 21.89 12.78
CA ARG A 254 -5.31 22.59 11.86
C ARG A 254 -5.87 21.65 10.81
N ALA A 255 -5.02 20.83 10.17
CA ALA A 255 -5.46 19.83 9.20
C ALA A 255 -6.44 18.81 9.81
N LEU A 256 -6.24 18.39 11.07
CA LEU A 256 -7.18 17.55 11.80
C LEU A 256 -8.54 18.22 12.00
N LEU A 257 -8.54 19.50 12.39
CA LEU A 257 -9.79 20.25 12.64
C LEU A 257 -10.56 20.48 11.34
N ASP A 258 -9.86 20.94 10.30
CA ASP A 258 -10.46 21.33 9.01
C ASP A 258 -10.94 20.12 8.20
N TYR A 259 -10.32 18.96 8.39
CA TYR A 259 -10.66 17.75 7.64
C TYR A 259 -12.06 17.23 8.04
N LYS A 260 -12.91 17.07 7.04
CA LYS A 260 -14.23 16.42 7.16
C LYS A 260 -14.12 15.04 6.53
N PRO A 261 -14.13 13.95 7.32
CA PRO A 261 -14.20 12.61 6.74
C PRO A 261 -15.42 12.50 5.82
N LYS A 262 -15.24 12.02 4.60
CA LYS A 262 -16.39 11.58 3.82
C LYS A 262 -17.03 10.45 4.60
N GLU A 263 -18.29 10.57 4.92
CA GLU A 263 -19.04 9.45 5.50
C GLU A 263 -18.86 8.24 4.60
N ALA A 264 -18.47 7.11 5.19
CA ALA A 264 -18.52 5.85 4.49
C ALA A 264 -19.99 5.67 4.08
N ARG A 265 -20.29 5.75 2.80
CA ARG A 265 -21.62 5.34 2.33
C ARG A 265 -21.79 3.89 2.73
N PRO A 266 -22.89 3.56 3.42
CA PRO A 266 -23.17 2.22 3.86
C PRO A 266 -23.20 1.25 2.69
#